data_12a8a509cde35fe7a0ea91416bf8bfab
#
_entry.id   12a8a509cde35fe7a0ea91416bf8bfab
#
_cell.length_a   1.000
_cell.length_b   1.000
_cell.length_c   1.000
_cell.angle_alpha   90.00
_cell.angle_beta   90.00
_cell.angle_gamma   90.00
#
_symmetry.space_group_name_H-M   'P 1'
#
loop_
_entity.id
_entity.type
_entity.pdbx_description
1 polymer ?
#
loop_
_entity_poly.entity_id
_entity_poly.type
_entity_poly.pdbx_seq_one_letter_code
_entity_poly.pdbx_strand_id
1 'polypeptide(L)'
;LLLDDAGYGPLCLRPASIFPRARLRTQIVSKSLVIVESPAKARTIGKFLGAGFTVKASMGHVRDLPRSGLHVYPEKRFEADWEPIKERTKVVGELRRALEKADTLYLATDPDREGEAIAWHLVELLEGGRKAKGDNELEIKRVVFHEITKDAIKEAFDNPAKVNEDLVNAYRARRILDRLVGYQLSELLWRKLTRGLSAGRVQSVAVKLVVEREREIRAFVPAEYWRVIARFGQGEQAFTAEFKRLDGKAKELATPADVLEVLKRAKGDGE
;
A
#
# COMPACT_ATOMS: atom_id res chain seq x y z
N LEU A 1 -47.91 -52.99 75.81
CA LEU A 1 -46.98 -54.13 75.84
C LEU A 1 -46.05 -54.06 74.66
N LEU A 2 -44.73 -53.92 75.00
CA LEU A 2 -43.55 -54.28 74.23
C LEU A 2 -43.30 -53.48 72.90
N LEU A 3 -42.42 -52.49 72.91
CA LEU A 3 -40.96 -52.53 72.71
C LEU A 3 -40.61 -52.99 71.31
N ASP A 4 -39.86 -52.11 70.59
CA ASP A 4 -38.46 -52.38 70.26
C ASP A 4 -37.76 -51.15 69.78
N ASP A 5 -36.61 -51.00 70.38
CA ASP A 5 -35.52 -50.05 70.01
C ASP A 5 -34.94 -50.37 68.66
N ALA A 6 -34.79 -49.38 67.82
CA ALA A 6 -33.85 -49.43 66.71
C ALA A 6 -33.03 -48.17 66.71
N GLY A 7 -31.78 -48.26 67.19
CA GLY A 7 -30.83 -47.23 67.29
C GLY A 7 -30.37 -46.74 65.90
N TYR A 8 -30.52 -45.48 65.72
CA TYR A 8 -29.88 -44.80 64.57
C TYR A 8 -28.46 -44.35 64.99
N GLY A 9 -27.46 -45.02 64.44
CA GLY A 9 -26.08 -44.58 64.49
C GLY A 9 -25.84 -43.30 63.71
N PRO A 10 -24.81 -42.52 64.04
CA PRO A 10 -24.55 -41.20 63.42
C PRO A 10 -24.18 -41.36 61.96
N LEU A 11 -24.93 -40.67 61.10
CA LEU A 11 -24.62 -40.49 59.68
C LEU A 11 -23.27 -39.74 59.54
N CYS A 12 -22.27 -40.51 59.17
CA CYS A 12 -20.98 -39.99 58.80
C CYS A 12 -21.09 -39.26 57.45
N LEU A 13 -21.26 -37.94 57.49
CA LEU A 13 -21.21 -37.10 56.30
C LEU A 13 -19.75 -37.15 55.74
N ARG A 14 -19.55 -37.89 54.66
CA ARG A 14 -18.32 -37.83 53.88
C ARG A 14 -18.20 -36.42 53.26
N PRO A 15 -17.08 -35.72 53.37
CA PRO A 15 -16.89 -34.45 52.67
C PRO A 15 -16.92 -34.71 51.17
N ALA A 16 -17.71 -33.86 50.44
CA ALA A 16 -17.81 -33.85 49.01
C ALA A 16 -16.39 -33.72 48.40
N SER A 17 -16.09 -34.63 47.49
CA SER A 17 -14.88 -34.62 46.66
C SER A 17 -14.68 -33.24 46.08
N ILE A 18 -13.54 -32.64 46.45
CA ILE A 18 -13.02 -31.43 45.83
C ILE A 18 -12.71 -31.77 44.36
N PHE A 19 -13.62 -31.43 43.45
CA PHE A 19 -13.31 -31.40 42.01
C PHE A 19 -12.15 -30.42 41.83
N PRO A 20 -11.07 -30.81 41.17
CA PRO A 20 -10.00 -29.86 40.88
C PRO A 20 -10.65 -28.78 40.00
N ARG A 21 -10.69 -27.55 40.51
CA ARG A 21 -11.03 -26.37 39.67
C ARG A 21 -10.10 -26.44 38.48
N ALA A 22 -10.66 -26.80 37.31
CA ALA A 22 -10.01 -26.59 36.04
C ALA A 22 -9.58 -25.13 36.03
N ARG A 23 -8.27 -24.89 36.12
CA ARG A 23 -7.70 -23.57 35.83
C ARG A 23 -8.15 -23.30 34.39
N LEU A 24 -9.16 -22.42 34.23
CA LEU A 24 -9.39 -21.74 32.99
C LEU A 24 -8.02 -21.15 32.61
N ARG A 25 -7.31 -21.82 31.69
CA ARG A 25 -6.25 -21.19 30.95
C ARG A 25 -6.91 -19.97 30.30
N THR A 26 -6.74 -18.84 30.92
CA THR A 26 -6.95 -17.57 30.25
C THR A 26 -6.11 -17.71 28.98
N GLN A 27 -6.77 -17.89 27.84
CA GLN A 27 -6.08 -17.75 26.55
C GLN A 27 -5.48 -16.35 26.60
N ILE A 28 -4.20 -16.28 26.80
CA ILE A 28 -3.43 -15.04 26.60
C ILE A 28 -3.62 -14.77 25.11
N VAL A 29 -4.55 -13.87 24.79
CA VAL A 29 -4.73 -13.39 23.42
C VAL A 29 -3.40 -12.73 23.10
N SER A 30 -2.57 -13.43 22.34
CA SER A 30 -1.30 -12.93 21.83
C SER A 30 -1.59 -11.59 21.16
N LYS A 31 -1.00 -10.52 21.68
CA LYS A 31 -1.18 -9.18 21.13
C LYS A 31 -0.26 -9.04 19.95
N SER A 32 -0.82 -8.88 18.79
CA SER A 32 -0.08 -8.70 17.53
C SER A 32 -0.02 -7.23 17.14
N LEU A 33 1.17 -6.75 16.80
CA LEU A 33 1.37 -5.43 16.20
C LEU A 33 1.45 -5.57 14.67
N VAL A 34 0.61 -4.83 13.97
CA VAL A 34 0.63 -4.72 12.50
C VAL A 34 1.11 -3.34 12.11
N ILE A 35 2.15 -3.27 11.29
CA ILE A 35 2.67 -2.00 10.78
C ILE A 35 2.41 -1.91 9.28
N VAL A 36 1.77 -0.83 8.87
CA VAL A 36 1.50 -0.45 7.47
C VAL A 36 2.19 0.88 7.16
N GLU A 37 2.29 1.27 5.89
CA GLU A 37 2.97 2.52 5.52
C GLU A 37 2.13 3.78 5.75
N SER A 38 0.78 3.71 5.70
CA SER A 38 -0.07 4.90 5.76
C SER A 38 -1.20 4.80 6.79
N PRO A 39 -1.62 5.95 7.38
CA PRO A 39 -2.74 5.98 8.32
C PRO A 39 -4.07 5.57 7.71
N ALA A 40 -4.26 5.80 6.41
CA ALA A 40 -5.47 5.38 5.70
C ALA A 40 -5.58 3.86 5.68
N LYS A 41 -4.51 3.16 5.30
CA LYS A 41 -4.43 1.70 5.35
C LYS A 41 -4.61 1.17 6.77
N ALA A 42 -3.98 1.80 7.77
CA ALA A 42 -4.13 1.40 9.16
C ALA A 42 -5.59 1.40 9.63
N ARG A 43 -6.36 2.43 9.27
CA ARG A 43 -7.78 2.52 9.62
C ARG A 43 -8.61 1.43 8.93
N THR A 44 -8.35 1.16 7.65
CA THR A 44 -9.12 0.18 6.88
C THR A 44 -8.81 -1.24 7.34
N ILE A 45 -7.53 -1.59 7.44
CA ILE A 45 -7.08 -2.93 7.85
C ILE A 45 -7.47 -3.22 9.30
N GLY A 46 -7.39 -2.22 10.19
CA GLY A 46 -7.81 -2.36 11.58
C GLY A 46 -9.28 -2.73 11.75
N LYS A 47 -10.16 -2.33 10.81
CA LYS A 47 -11.57 -2.74 10.81
C LYS A 47 -11.76 -4.22 10.47
N PHE A 48 -10.85 -4.81 9.70
CA PHE A 48 -10.95 -6.19 9.24
C PHE A 48 -10.31 -7.20 10.20
N LEU A 49 -9.26 -6.81 10.92
CA LEU A 49 -8.47 -7.72 11.76
C LEU A 49 -9.05 -7.96 13.16
N GLY A 50 -9.86 -7.07 13.70
CA GLY A 50 -10.49 -7.24 15.02
C GLY A 50 -9.58 -6.94 16.22
N ALA A 51 -10.06 -7.28 17.42
CA ALA A 51 -9.50 -6.83 18.72
C ALA A 51 -8.11 -7.40 19.11
N GLY A 52 -7.68 -8.49 18.49
CA GLY A 52 -6.37 -9.12 18.77
C GLY A 52 -5.18 -8.38 18.15
N PHE A 53 -5.43 -7.44 17.26
CA PHE A 53 -4.42 -6.74 16.49
C PHE A 53 -4.38 -5.25 16.82
N THR A 54 -3.17 -4.72 17.00
CA THR A 54 -2.93 -3.29 17.08
C THR A 54 -2.33 -2.83 15.76
N VAL A 55 -3.07 -2.06 14.95
CA VAL A 55 -2.59 -1.58 13.65
C VAL A 55 -2.04 -0.16 13.78
N LYS A 56 -0.82 0.06 13.32
CA LYS A 56 -0.11 1.34 13.32
C LYS A 56 0.46 1.66 11.95
N ALA A 57 0.72 2.94 11.69
CA ALA A 57 1.35 3.40 10.46
C ALA A 57 2.79 3.86 10.71
N SER A 58 3.71 3.49 9.80
CA SER A 58 5.09 3.99 9.80
C SER A 58 5.21 5.41 9.25
N MET A 59 4.18 5.89 8.54
CA MET A 59 4.18 7.17 7.82
C MET A 59 5.21 7.20 6.66
N GLY A 60 5.39 6.08 5.98
CA GLY A 60 6.38 5.88 4.93
C GLY A 60 7.74 5.42 5.47
N HIS A 61 8.83 5.80 4.80
CA HIS A 61 10.18 5.44 5.22
C HIS A 61 10.54 5.99 6.60
N VAL A 62 11.25 5.18 7.39
CA VAL A 62 11.72 5.50 8.74
C VAL A 62 13.23 5.70 8.81
N ARG A 63 13.98 5.21 7.80
CA ARG A 63 15.42 5.42 7.58
C ARG A 63 15.67 5.88 6.17
N ASP A 64 16.73 6.65 5.97
CA ASP A 64 17.24 7.04 4.65
C ASP A 64 18.73 7.33 4.74
N LEU A 65 19.36 7.59 3.59
CA LEU A 65 20.73 8.13 3.54
C LEU A 65 20.76 9.54 4.15
N PRO A 66 21.82 9.95 4.84
CA PRO A 66 21.98 11.29 5.38
C PRO A 66 21.70 12.37 4.33
N ARG A 67 21.12 13.50 4.74
CA ARG A 67 20.69 14.56 3.80
C ARG A 67 21.87 15.26 3.12
N SER A 68 22.97 15.43 3.84
CA SER A 68 24.18 16.08 3.33
C SER A 68 25.31 15.07 3.13
N GLY A 69 26.11 15.23 2.09
CA GLY A 69 27.20 14.32 1.79
C GLY A 69 26.80 13.11 0.95
N LEU A 70 27.81 12.42 0.42
CA LEU A 70 27.59 11.25 -0.43
C LEU A 70 27.08 10.04 0.35
N HIS A 71 27.78 9.69 1.46
CA HIS A 71 27.48 8.57 2.36
C HIS A 71 27.25 7.23 1.65
N VAL A 72 27.93 7.05 0.54
CA VAL A 72 28.00 5.82 -0.25
C VAL A 72 29.46 5.57 -0.57
N TYR A 73 29.93 4.37 -0.34
CA TYR A 73 31.34 3.97 -0.43
C TYR A 73 31.55 2.95 -1.56
N PRO A 74 31.79 3.41 -2.80
CA PRO A 74 31.98 2.50 -3.94
C PRO A 74 33.11 1.49 -3.72
N GLU A 75 34.19 1.89 -3.05
CA GLU A 75 35.35 1.06 -2.69
C GLU A 75 35.04 -0.05 -1.69
N LYS A 76 33.92 0.09 -0.93
CA LYS A 76 33.41 -0.90 0.02
C LYS A 76 32.15 -1.61 -0.54
N ARG A 77 32.17 -2.02 -1.80
CA ARG A 77 31.04 -2.70 -2.46
C ARG A 77 29.73 -1.92 -2.39
N PHE A 78 29.81 -0.59 -2.49
CA PHE A 78 28.67 0.32 -2.40
C PHE A 78 27.92 0.25 -1.06
N GLU A 79 28.63 -0.03 0.04
CA GLU A 79 28.06 0.19 1.38
C GLU A 79 27.58 1.64 1.51
N ALA A 80 26.56 1.83 2.32
CA ALA A 80 25.97 3.15 2.51
C ALA A 80 25.52 3.32 3.97
N ASP A 81 25.62 4.56 4.45
CA ASP A 81 25.16 4.93 5.78
C ASP A 81 23.62 5.09 5.76
N TRP A 82 22.94 4.35 6.61
CA TRP A 82 21.50 4.47 6.79
C TRP A 82 21.20 5.04 8.16
N GLU A 83 20.55 6.20 8.23
CA GLU A 83 20.19 6.84 9.48
C GLU A 83 18.68 6.98 9.66
N PRO A 84 18.17 6.97 10.92
CA PRO A 84 16.77 7.26 11.19
C PRO A 84 16.39 8.66 10.72
N ILE A 85 15.24 8.78 10.05
CA ILE A 85 14.71 10.07 9.62
C ILE A 85 14.25 10.84 10.86
N LYS A 86 14.85 12.02 11.12
CA LYS A 86 14.60 12.84 12.33
C LYS A 86 13.11 13.13 12.55
N GLU A 87 12.40 13.44 11.50
CA GLU A 87 10.96 13.74 11.51
C GLU A 87 10.11 12.52 11.87
N ARG A 88 10.68 11.31 11.81
CA ARG A 88 10.01 10.04 12.13
C ARG A 88 10.31 9.53 13.54
N THR A 89 11.17 10.18 14.30
CA THR A 89 11.58 9.75 15.65
C THR A 89 10.38 9.52 16.59
N LYS A 90 9.39 10.41 16.53
CA LYS A 90 8.15 10.25 17.33
C LYS A 90 7.37 9.01 16.94
N VAL A 91 7.20 8.76 15.63
CA VAL A 91 6.49 7.59 15.10
C VAL A 91 7.22 6.32 15.50
N VAL A 92 8.54 6.25 15.30
CA VAL A 92 9.36 5.10 15.71
C VAL A 92 9.24 4.84 17.21
N GLY A 93 9.25 5.88 18.04
CA GLY A 93 9.03 5.76 19.48
C GLY A 93 7.65 5.21 19.86
N GLU A 94 6.60 5.58 19.11
CA GLU A 94 5.26 5.02 19.29
C GLU A 94 5.17 3.55 18.86
N LEU A 95 5.85 3.18 17.77
CA LEU A 95 5.94 1.80 17.30
C LEU A 95 6.67 0.90 18.28
N ARG A 96 7.81 1.38 18.85
CA ARG A 96 8.54 0.64 19.90
C ARG A 96 7.68 0.37 21.12
N ARG A 97 6.98 1.38 21.63
CA ARG A 97 6.06 1.22 22.78
C ARG A 97 4.90 0.27 22.48
N ALA A 98 4.43 0.23 21.23
CA ALA A 98 3.40 -0.73 20.81
C ALA A 98 3.98 -2.15 20.74
N LEU A 99 5.21 -2.29 20.24
CA LEU A 99 5.91 -3.57 20.13
C LEU A 99 6.23 -4.20 21.49
N GLU A 100 6.51 -3.38 22.51
CA GLU A 100 6.72 -3.88 23.90
C GLU A 100 5.52 -4.66 24.45
N LYS A 101 4.34 -4.42 23.90
CA LYS A 101 3.07 -5.04 24.31
C LYS A 101 2.63 -6.15 23.37
N ALA A 102 3.43 -6.46 22.36
CA ALA A 102 3.11 -7.45 21.32
C ALA A 102 4.12 -8.61 21.35
N ASP A 103 3.65 -9.79 21.00
CA ASP A 103 4.44 -11.02 20.89
C ASP A 103 4.83 -11.28 19.43
N THR A 104 4.00 -10.81 18.48
CA THR A 104 4.19 -10.96 17.03
C THR A 104 4.14 -9.61 16.35
N LEU A 105 5.10 -9.37 15.44
CA LEU A 105 5.14 -8.20 14.55
C LEU A 105 4.78 -8.60 13.13
N TYR A 106 3.72 -8.03 12.60
CA TYR A 106 3.34 -8.16 11.20
C TYR A 106 3.73 -6.90 10.42
N LEU A 107 4.50 -7.07 9.36
CA LEU A 107 4.88 -6.03 8.43
C LEU A 107 3.99 -6.12 7.19
N ALA A 108 3.00 -5.24 7.11
CA ALA A 108 1.94 -5.25 6.09
C ALA A 108 2.04 -4.01 5.18
N THR A 109 3.25 -3.75 4.69
CA THR A 109 3.57 -2.70 3.72
C THR A 109 3.32 -3.18 2.29
N ASP A 110 3.32 -2.28 1.30
CA ASP A 110 3.03 -2.59 -0.10
C ASP A 110 3.89 -3.73 -0.67
N PRO A 111 3.35 -4.51 -1.64
CA PRO A 111 4.05 -5.64 -2.26
C PRO A 111 5.04 -5.18 -3.34
N ASP A 112 5.81 -4.14 -3.07
CA ASP A 112 6.84 -3.62 -3.96
C ASP A 112 8.17 -3.41 -3.23
N ARG A 113 9.22 -3.04 -3.96
CA ARG A 113 10.54 -2.81 -3.37
C ARG A 113 10.57 -1.67 -2.34
N GLU A 114 9.69 -0.65 -2.47
CA GLU A 114 9.60 0.46 -1.52
C GLU A 114 9.00 -0.03 -0.20
N GLY A 115 7.90 -0.80 -0.27
CA GLY A 115 7.26 -1.41 0.90
C GLY A 115 8.17 -2.43 1.58
N GLU A 116 8.93 -3.21 0.81
CA GLU A 116 9.89 -4.17 1.36
C GLU A 116 11.05 -3.48 2.08
N ALA A 117 11.52 -2.35 1.54
CA ALA A 117 12.54 -1.52 2.20
C ALA A 117 12.02 -0.90 3.50
N ILE A 118 10.74 -0.45 3.53
CA ILE A 118 10.11 0.05 4.76
C ILE A 118 10.08 -1.06 5.80
N ALA A 119 9.66 -2.28 5.41
CA ALA A 119 9.63 -3.44 6.29
C ALA A 119 11.02 -3.75 6.86
N TRP A 120 12.04 -3.85 6.01
CA TRP A 120 13.43 -4.05 6.43
C TRP A 120 13.93 -2.97 7.39
N HIS A 121 13.72 -1.69 7.06
CA HIS A 121 14.11 -0.58 7.94
C HIS A 121 13.41 -0.60 9.29
N LEU A 122 12.15 -1.05 9.34
CA LEU A 122 11.41 -1.21 10.59
C LEU A 122 12.02 -2.32 11.45
N VAL A 123 12.37 -3.47 10.87
CA VAL A 123 13.05 -4.56 11.57
C VAL A 123 14.33 -4.04 12.23
N GLU A 124 15.23 -3.42 11.43
CA GLU A 124 16.51 -2.88 11.90
C GLU A 124 16.35 -1.89 13.07
N LEU A 125 15.35 -0.99 13.01
CA LEU A 125 15.12 0.01 14.05
C LEU A 125 14.44 -0.55 15.28
N LEU A 126 13.57 -1.53 15.14
CA LEU A 126 12.75 -2.04 16.25
C LEU A 126 13.45 -3.17 17.00
N GLU A 127 14.16 -4.08 16.32
CA GLU A 127 14.95 -5.14 16.98
C GLU A 127 16.12 -4.58 17.76
N GLY A 128 16.89 -3.64 17.20
CA GLY A 128 18.07 -3.05 17.84
C GLY A 128 17.78 -2.28 19.13
N GLY A 129 16.51 -2.04 19.46
CA GLY A 129 16.08 -1.34 20.67
C GLY A 129 15.33 -2.19 21.68
N ARG A 130 15.07 -3.46 21.39
CA ARG A 130 14.34 -4.34 22.31
C ARG A 130 15.30 -4.93 23.34
N LYS A 131 15.12 -4.57 24.59
CA LYS A 131 15.70 -5.35 25.70
C LYS A 131 14.97 -6.69 25.71
N ALA A 132 15.72 -7.78 25.57
CA ALA A 132 15.16 -9.12 25.64
C ALA A 132 14.27 -9.27 26.89
N LYS A 133 12.98 -9.43 26.65
CA LYS A 133 11.99 -9.63 27.72
C LYS A 133 11.76 -11.12 27.88
N GLY A 134 12.72 -11.80 28.53
CA GLY A 134 12.67 -13.24 28.72
C GLY A 134 12.99 -14.05 27.45
N ASP A 135 12.82 -15.37 27.50
CA ASP A 135 13.16 -16.32 26.45
C ASP A 135 12.23 -16.30 25.20
N ASN A 136 11.31 -15.33 25.11
CA ASN A 136 10.42 -15.23 23.95
C ASN A 136 11.05 -14.34 22.88
N GLU A 137 11.54 -14.97 21.82
CA GLU A 137 11.95 -14.34 20.58
C GLU A 137 10.74 -13.64 19.90
N LEU A 138 10.95 -12.43 19.39
CA LEU A 138 9.92 -11.70 18.64
C LEU A 138 9.66 -12.42 17.31
N GLU A 139 8.46 -12.88 17.10
CA GLU A 139 8.08 -13.45 15.82
C GLU A 139 7.77 -12.32 14.81
N ILE A 140 8.57 -12.24 13.74
CA ILE A 140 8.38 -11.23 12.67
C ILE A 140 7.82 -11.92 11.42
N LYS A 141 6.72 -11.39 10.92
CA LYS A 141 5.99 -11.90 9.77
C LYS A 141 5.77 -10.81 8.73
N ARG A 142 6.08 -11.09 7.49
CA ARG A 142 5.75 -10.23 6.34
C ARG A 142 4.40 -10.65 5.78
N VAL A 143 3.49 -9.70 5.65
CA VAL A 143 2.16 -9.93 5.06
C VAL A 143 2.04 -9.15 3.77
N VAL A 144 1.70 -9.82 2.68
CA VAL A 144 1.62 -9.26 1.33
C VAL A 144 0.21 -9.44 0.80
N PHE A 145 -0.42 -8.35 0.37
CA PHE A 145 -1.73 -8.35 -0.28
C PHE A 145 -1.74 -7.32 -1.40
N HIS A 146 -2.43 -7.62 -2.48
CA HIS A 146 -2.52 -6.76 -3.67
C HIS A 146 -3.78 -5.89 -3.68
N GLU A 147 -4.75 -6.18 -2.82
CA GLU A 147 -5.98 -5.41 -2.64
C GLU A 147 -6.38 -5.35 -1.17
N ILE A 148 -7.12 -4.30 -0.80
CA ILE A 148 -7.57 -4.09 0.59
C ILE A 148 -9.02 -4.55 0.73
N THR A 149 -9.25 -5.85 0.51
CA THR A 149 -10.52 -6.53 0.79
C THR A 149 -10.38 -7.38 2.04
N LYS A 150 -11.50 -7.70 2.68
CA LYS A 150 -11.50 -8.51 3.90
C LYS A 150 -10.91 -9.91 3.66
N ASP A 151 -11.27 -10.51 2.54
CA ASP A 151 -10.85 -11.88 2.21
C ASP A 151 -9.37 -11.95 1.84
N ALA A 152 -8.87 -11.02 0.99
CA ALA A 152 -7.45 -10.95 0.64
C ALA A 152 -6.56 -10.68 1.86
N ILE A 153 -7.00 -9.81 2.78
CA ILE A 153 -6.26 -9.55 4.03
C ILE A 153 -6.23 -10.79 4.90
N LYS A 154 -7.36 -11.47 5.08
CA LYS A 154 -7.42 -12.70 5.88
C LYS A 154 -6.49 -13.77 5.30
N GLU A 155 -6.56 -14.04 4.00
CA GLU A 155 -5.70 -14.99 3.31
C GLU A 155 -4.20 -14.65 3.48
N ALA A 156 -3.84 -13.37 3.37
CA ALA A 156 -2.47 -12.92 3.54
C ALA A 156 -1.96 -13.10 4.98
N PHE A 157 -2.80 -12.93 6.00
CA PHE A 157 -2.44 -13.16 7.41
C PHE A 157 -2.36 -14.64 7.76
N ASP A 158 -3.13 -15.48 7.07
CA ASP A 158 -3.07 -16.94 7.22
C ASP A 158 -1.80 -17.53 6.55
N ASN A 159 -1.22 -16.82 5.55
CA ASN A 159 -0.04 -17.23 4.79
C ASN A 159 1.09 -16.19 4.84
N PRO A 160 1.66 -15.89 6.02
CA PRO A 160 2.71 -14.89 6.12
C PRO A 160 4.03 -15.38 5.50
N ALA A 161 4.77 -14.45 4.92
CA ALA A 161 6.09 -14.66 4.33
C ALA A 161 7.22 -14.12 5.24
N LYS A 162 8.45 -14.17 4.75
CA LYS A 162 9.60 -13.42 5.27
C LYS A 162 9.84 -12.18 4.42
N VAL A 163 10.60 -11.22 4.95
CA VAL A 163 11.07 -10.06 4.19
C VAL A 163 11.90 -10.55 3.00
N ASN A 164 11.61 -10.04 1.82
CA ASN A 164 12.29 -10.42 0.58
C ASN A 164 13.56 -9.60 0.39
N GLU A 165 14.70 -10.23 0.64
CA GLU A 165 16.03 -9.59 0.55
C GLU A 165 16.37 -9.10 -0.85
N ASP A 166 15.89 -9.75 -1.91
CA ASP A 166 16.14 -9.32 -3.29
C ASP A 166 15.45 -7.99 -3.59
N LEU A 167 14.20 -7.82 -3.13
CA LEU A 167 13.49 -6.55 -3.25
C LEU A 167 14.13 -5.45 -2.40
N VAL A 168 14.57 -5.77 -1.19
CA VAL A 168 15.35 -4.84 -0.35
C VAL A 168 16.63 -4.41 -1.06
N ASN A 169 17.37 -5.34 -1.62
CA ASN A 169 18.60 -5.05 -2.37
C ASN A 169 18.33 -4.24 -3.64
N ALA A 170 17.23 -4.51 -4.34
CA ALA A 170 16.80 -3.70 -5.49
C ALA A 170 16.49 -2.25 -5.10
N TYR A 171 15.83 -2.03 -3.96
CA TYR A 171 15.63 -0.70 -3.40
C TYR A 171 16.95 -0.02 -3.04
N ARG A 172 17.82 -0.72 -2.28
CA ARG A 172 19.13 -0.20 -1.86
C ARG A 172 19.96 0.23 -3.06
N ALA A 173 20.05 -0.64 -4.07
CA ALA A 173 20.80 -0.36 -5.31
C ALA A 173 20.25 0.89 -6.01
N ARG A 174 18.92 1.01 -6.15
CA ARG A 174 18.30 2.20 -6.73
C ARG A 174 18.61 3.46 -5.92
N ARG A 175 18.44 3.40 -4.60
CA ARG A 175 18.66 4.57 -3.73
C ARG A 175 20.11 5.05 -3.76
N ILE A 176 21.04 4.11 -3.75
CA ILE A 176 22.48 4.36 -3.89
C ILE A 176 22.80 4.97 -5.26
N LEU A 177 22.27 4.40 -6.33
CA LEU A 177 22.46 4.91 -7.69
C LEU A 177 21.94 6.34 -7.84
N ASP A 178 20.74 6.62 -7.34
CA ASP A 178 20.14 7.96 -7.38
C ASP A 178 21.00 8.97 -6.60
N ARG A 179 21.62 8.57 -5.48
CA ARG A 179 22.57 9.39 -4.71
C ARG A 179 23.85 9.67 -5.49
N LEU A 180 24.49 8.64 -6.03
CA LEU A 180 25.73 8.76 -6.78
C LEU A 180 25.55 9.65 -8.02
N VAL A 181 24.56 9.34 -8.85
CA VAL A 181 24.27 10.09 -10.08
C VAL A 181 23.88 11.53 -9.76
N GLY A 182 23.01 11.73 -8.78
CA GLY A 182 22.53 13.06 -8.40
C GLY A 182 23.67 13.96 -7.93
N TYR A 183 24.55 13.48 -7.08
CA TYR A 183 25.68 14.26 -6.56
C TYR A 183 26.71 14.55 -7.64
N GLN A 184 27.18 13.54 -8.38
CA GLN A 184 28.21 13.71 -9.40
C GLN A 184 27.77 14.60 -10.56
N LEU A 185 26.55 14.42 -11.07
CA LEU A 185 26.04 15.24 -12.16
C LEU A 185 25.71 16.67 -11.72
N SER A 186 25.15 16.86 -10.53
CA SER A 186 24.87 18.20 -10.00
C SER A 186 26.17 19.00 -9.82
N GLU A 187 27.22 18.39 -9.27
CA GLU A 187 28.52 19.02 -9.13
C GLU A 187 29.15 19.38 -10.49
N LEU A 188 29.02 18.51 -11.49
CA LEU A 188 29.45 18.79 -12.86
C LEU A 188 28.73 20.01 -13.45
N LEU A 189 27.39 20.08 -13.27
CA LEU A 189 26.60 21.23 -13.71
C LEU A 189 27.02 22.52 -13.01
N TRP A 190 27.34 22.48 -11.72
CA TRP A 190 27.83 23.66 -10.98
C TRP A 190 29.16 24.18 -11.49
N ARG A 191 30.03 23.26 -11.89
CA ARG A 191 31.34 23.63 -12.48
C ARG A 191 31.23 24.17 -13.91
N LYS A 192 30.27 23.66 -14.69
CA LYS A 192 30.15 23.98 -16.12
C LYS A 192 29.14 25.08 -16.45
N LEU A 193 28.10 25.23 -15.64
CA LEU A 193 27.00 26.18 -15.88
C LEU A 193 26.87 27.16 -14.70
N THR A 194 26.07 26.81 -13.68
CA THR A 194 25.86 27.66 -12.52
C THR A 194 25.55 26.84 -11.28
N ARG A 195 25.85 27.40 -10.09
CA ARG A 195 25.54 26.77 -8.81
C ARG A 195 24.02 26.70 -8.59
N GLY A 196 23.57 25.69 -7.85
CA GLY A 196 22.17 25.49 -7.49
C GLY A 196 21.38 24.64 -8.51
N LEU A 197 21.96 24.28 -9.66
CA LEU A 197 21.34 23.32 -10.58
C LEU A 197 21.36 21.92 -9.97
N SER A 198 20.31 21.15 -10.22
CA SER A 198 20.17 19.78 -9.79
C SER A 198 19.97 18.88 -10.99
N ALA A 199 20.67 17.75 -11.02
CA ALA A 199 20.47 16.70 -12.00
C ALA A 199 20.17 15.37 -11.31
N GLY A 200 19.42 14.53 -11.99
CA GLY A 200 19.10 13.21 -11.49
C GLY A 200 18.50 12.33 -12.57
N ARG A 201 18.61 11.05 -12.39
CA ARG A 201 18.17 10.04 -13.35
C ARG A 201 16.68 10.16 -13.70
N VAL A 202 15.82 10.44 -12.73
CA VAL A 202 14.38 10.60 -12.93
C VAL A 202 14.03 11.98 -13.50
N GLN A 203 14.75 13.03 -13.08
CA GLN A 203 14.47 14.40 -13.51
C GLN A 203 14.60 14.59 -15.03
N SER A 204 15.66 14.06 -15.65
CA SER A 204 15.88 14.18 -17.10
C SER A 204 14.78 13.51 -17.91
N VAL A 205 14.31 12.35 -17.49
CA VAL A 205 13.20 11.64 -18.14
C VAL A 205 11.89 12.40 -17.97
N ALA A 206 11.59 12.89 -16.78
CA ALA A 206 10.39 13.68 -16.52
C ALA A 206 10.34 14.94 -17.39
N VAL A 207 11.42 15.70 -17.44
CA VAL A 207 11.52 16.89 -18.30
C VAL A 207 11.35 16.54 -19.78
N LYS A 208 11.98 15.46 -20.26
CA LYS A 208 11.82 14.97 -21.63
C LYS A 208 10.36 14.71 -21.96
N LEU A 209 9.64 13.93 -21.12
CA LEU A 209 8.23 13.61 -21.34
C LEU A 209 7.35 14.87 -21.40
N VAL A 210 7.58 15.82 -20.50
CA VAL A 210 6.84 17.10 -20.46
C VAL A 210 7.11 17.91 -21.76
N VAL A 211 8.36 18.00 -22.17
CA VAL A 211 8.74 18.73 -23.39
C VAL A 211 8.15 18.06 -24.65
N GLU A 212 8.21 16.75 -24.74
CA GLU A 212 7.62 16.02 -25.87
C GLU A 212 6.11 16.25 -25.93
N ARG A 213 5.41 16.16 -24.80
CA ARG A 213 3.98 16.43 -24.73
C ARG A 213 3.62 17.88 -25.10
N GLU A 214 4.39 18.84 -24.63
CA GLU A 214 4.20 20.24 -24.99
C GLU A 214 4.40 20.49 -26.50
N ARG A 215 5.36 19.81 -27.12
CA ARG A 215 5.55 19.86 -28.58
C ARG A 215 4.35 19.28 -29.33
N GLU A 216 3.80 18.16 -28.87
CA GLU A 216 2.56 17.58 -29.45
C GLU A 216 1.38 18.54 -29.32
N ILE A 217 1.22 19.19 -28.16
CA ILE A 217 0.15 20.17 -27.93
C ILE A 217 0.30 21.36 -28.88
N ARG A 218 1.52 21.88 -29.04
CA ARG A 218 1.78 23.02 -29.98
C ARG A 218 1.63 22.66 -31.45
N ALA A 219 1.89 21.40 -31.80
CA ALA A 219 1.73 20.90 -33.16
C ALA A 219 0.30 20.47 -33.47
N PHE A 220 -0.57 20.39 -32.44
CA PHE A 220 -1.93 19.93 -32.61
C PHE A 220 -2.75 20.95 -33.44
N VAL A 221 -3.28 20.50 -34.57
CA VAL A 221 -4.21 21.27 -35.39
C VAL A 221 -5.62 20.74 -35.09
N PRO A 222 -6.51 21.54 -34.52
CA PRO A 222 -7.89 21.12 -34.28
C PRO A 222 -8.58 20.79 -35.60
N ALA A 223 -9.15 19.60 -35.69
CA ALA A 223 -10.01 19.21 -36.79
C ALA A 223 -11.47 19.28 -36.33
N GLU A 224 -12.24 20.10 -37.07
CA GLU A 224 -13.69 20.17 -36.87
C GLU A 224 -14.34 18.92 -37.44
N TYR A 225 -15.29 18.36 -36.70
CA TYR A 225 -16.13 17.26 -37.18
C TYR A 225 -17.56 17.47 -36.71
N TRP A 226 -18.49 16.93 -37.48
CA TRP A 226 -19.91 17.05 -37.24
C TRP A 226 -20.52 15.70 -36.91
N ARG A 227 -21.53 15.70 -36.05
CA ARG A 227 -22.31 14.51 -35.71
C ARG A 227 -23.77 14.76 -35.99
N VAL A 228 -24.41 13.87 -36.75
CA VAL A 228 -25.85 13.90 -36.98
C VAL A 228 -26.47 12.83 -36.10
N ILE A 229 -27.35 13.26 -35.22
CA ILE A 229 -28.09 12.39 -34.31
C ILE A 229 -29.57 12.57 -34.60
N ALA A 230 -30.24 11.49 -34.94
CA ALA A 230 -31.67 11.48 -35.22
C ALA A 230 -32.42 10.76 -34.10
N ARG A 231 -33.59 11.26 -33.74
CA ARG A 231 -34.54 10.60 -32.86
C ARG A 231 -35.67 10.02 -33.66
N PHE A 232 -35.89 8.72 -33.55
CA PHE A 232 -36.95 7.98 -34.24
C PHE A 232 -37.99 7.50 -33.22
N GLY A 233 -39.26 7.49 -33.65
CA GLY A 233 -40.36 7.01 -32.84
C GLY A 233 -41.08 8.12 -32.05
N GLN A 234 -42.13 7.74 -31.31
CA GLN A 234 -42.98 8.62 -30.51
C GLN A 234 -43.06 8.12 -29.05
N GLY A 235 -43.15 9.07 -28.10
CA GLY A 235 -43.31 8.75 -26.70
C GLY A 235 -42.21 7.84 -26.12
N GLU A 236 -42.62 6.82 -25.40
CA GLU A 236 -41.70 5.87 -24.73
C GLU A 236 -40.99 4.90 -25.70
N GLN A 237 -41.44 4.79 -26.93
CA GLN A 237 -40.84 3.92 -27.95
C GLN A 237 -39.80 4.67 -28.82
N ALA A 238 -39.43 5.89 -28.43
CA ALA A 238 -38.44 6.66 -29.15
C ALA A 238 -37.04 6.18 -28.85
N PHE A 239 -36.21 6.06 -29.88
CA PHE A 239 -34.77 5.77 -29.76
C PHE A 239 -33.93 6.79 -30.52
N THR A 240 -32.67 6.91 -30.17
CA THR A 240 -31.71 7.79 -30.83
C THR A 240 -30.72 6.96 -31.64
N ALA A 241 -30.43 7.41 -32.88
CA ALA A 241 -29.40 6.80 -33.73
C ALA A 241 -28.42 7.86 -34.21
N GLU A 242 -27.16 7.53 -34.26
CA GLU A 242 -26.09 8.38 -34.79
C GLU A 242 -25.75 7.95 -36.22
N PHE A 243 -25.65 8.91 -37.10
CA PHE A 243 -25.22 8.66 -38.47
C PHE A 243 -23.77 8.18 -38.51
N LYS A 244 -23.50 7.07 -39.17
CA LYS A 244 -22.17 6.47 -39.33
C LYS A 244 -21.79 6.13 -40.75
N ARG A 245 -22.78 5.83 -41.60
CA ARG A 245 -22.53 5.35 -42.95
C ARG A 245 -23.55 5.96 -43.94
N LEU A 246 -23.07 6.26 -45.13
CA LEU A 246 -23.89 6.62 -46.30
C LEU A 246 -23.70 5.54 -47.34
N ASP A 247 -24.80 4.96 -47.85
CA ASP A 247 -24.78 3.89 -48.86
C ASP A 247 -23.84 2.71 -48.50
N GLY A 248 -23.86 2.34 -47.18
CA GLY A 248 -23.05 1.24 -46.66
C GLY A 248 -21.56 1.59 -46.39
N LYS A 249 -21.09 2.77 -46.84
CA LYS A 249 -19.71 3.23 -46.61
C LYS A 249 -19.63 4.19 -45.45
N ALA A 250 -18.58 4.06 -44.63
CA ALA A 250 -18.31 5.03 -43.57
C ALA A 250 -18.07 6.41 -44.16
N LYS A 251 -18.77 7.44 -43.63
CA LYS A 251 -18.60 8.81 -44.07
C LYS A 251 -18.36 9.70 -42.85
N GLU A 252 -17.22 10.37 -42.84
CA GLU A 252 -16.92 11.43 -41.87
C GLU A 252 -17.58 12.74 -42.34
N LEU A 253 -18.10 13.50 -41.40
CA LEU A 253 -18.74 14.79 -41.65
C LEU A 253 -17.76 15.89 -41.22
N ALA A 254 -16.92 16.34 -42.13
CA ALA A 254 -15.88 17.33 -41.83
C ALA A 254 -16.39 18.77 -42.04
N THR A 255 -17.47 18.97 -42.83
CA THR A 255 -17.98 20.29 -43.15
C THR A 255 -19.49 20.38 -42.95
N PRO A 256 -20.04 21.62 -42.77
CA PRO A 256 -21.48 21.83 -42.77
C PRO A 256 -22.18 21.35 -44.04
N ALA A 257 -21.50 21.37 -45.18
CA ALA A 257 -22.04 20.87 -46.44
C ALA A 257 -22.28 19.37 -46.42
N ASP A 258 -21.37 18.60 -45.82
CA ASP A 258 -21.54 17.14 -45.62
C ASP A 258 -22.79 16.83 -44.77
N VAL A 259 -22.98 17.63 -43.71
CA VAL A 259 -24.17 17.51 -42.85
C VAL A 259 -25.45 17.78 -43.64
N LEU A 260 -25.47 18.86 -44.42
CA LEU A 260 -26.65 19.21 -45.26
C LEU A 260 -26.95 18.14 -46.30
N GLU A 261 -25.93 17.54 -46.92
CA GLU A 261 -26.12 16.41 -47.83
C GLU A 261 -26.82 15.23 -47.14
N VAL A 262 -26.33 14.84 -45.97
CA VAL A 262 -26.92 13.74 -45.20
C VAL A 262 -28.35 14.06 -44.79
N LEU A 263 -28.62 15.28 -44.33
CA LEU A 263 -29.97 15.71 -43.93
C LEU A 263 -30.95 15.74 -45.12
N LYS A 264 -30.51 16.20 -46.30
CA LYS A 264 -31.34 16.16 -47.53
C LYS A 264 -31.72 14.72 -47.89
N ARG A 265 -30.76 13.81 -47.87
CA ARG A 265 -31.03 12.39 -48.17
C ARG A 265 -31.89 11.71 -47.10
N ALA A 266 -31.72 12.07 -45.81
CA ALA A 266 -32.53 11.51 -44.74
C ALA A 266 -34.00 11.98 -44.76
N LYS A 267 -34.26 13.20 -45.25
CA LYS A 267 -35.63 13.72 -45.36
C LYS A 267 -36.39 13.17 -46.59
N GLY A 268 -35.68 12.60 -47.56
CA GLY A 268 -36.26 12.22 -48.86
C GLY A 268 -36.65 13.43 -49.66
N ASP A 269 -37.14 13.23 -50.90
CA ASP A 269 -37.62 14.30 -51.80
C ASP A 269 -39.04 14.81 -51.47
N GLY A 270 -39.50 14.53 -50.25
CA GLY A 270 -40.81 14.95 -49.76
C GLY A 270 -40.72 15.88 -48.54
N GLU A 271 -40.84 17.20 -48.83
CA GLU A 271 -41.04 18.37 -47.94
C GLU A 271 -39.94 18.70 -46.89
#